data_041580a3b009585181a5e86659a16a6c
#
_entry.id   041580a3b009585181a5e86659a16a6c
#
_cell.length_a   1.000
_cell.length_b   1.000
_cell.length_c   1.000
_cell.angle_alpha   90.00
_cell.angle_beta   90.00
_cell.angle_gamma   90.00
#
_symmetry.space_group_name_H-M   'P 1'
#
loop_
_entity.id
_entity.type
_entity.pdbx_description
1 polymer ?
#
loop_
_entity_poly.entity_id
_entity_poly.type
_entity_poly.pdbx_seq_one_letter_code
_entity_poly.pdbx_strand_id
1 'polypeptide(L)'
;ILFLDDSIVRGTQLKDNVVKLKECGVKEVHMRIACPPLVYPCAFLNFSSSRSNFDLFTRRVIRDVEGTSDLTEEILKPYTDPDSEKYKKMLDVMAQHLQLDSLKFQRLEDIVKAIGLPKEELCTHCWDNSSYM
;
A
#
# COMPACT_ATOMS: atom_id res chain seq x y z
N ILE A 1 9.04 -17.97 4.66
CA ILE A 1 8.38 -17.86 3.35
C ILE A 1 8.50 -16.43 2.84
N LEU A 2 8.80 -16.24 1.56
CA LEU A 2 8.75 -14.97 0.86
C LEU A 2 7.56 -15.00 -0.12
N PHE A 3 6.59 -14.10 0.08
CA PHE A 3 5.50 -13.85 -0.84
C PHE A 3 5.80 -12.68 -1.77
N LEU A 4 5.39 -12.82 -3.02
CA LEU A 4 5.36 -11.76 -4.01
C LEU A 4 3.90 -11.57 -4.43
N ASP A 5 3.43 -10.31 -4.47
CA ASP A 5 2.08 -9.97 -4.90
C ASP A 5 2.11 -8.66 -5.70
N ASP A 6 1.07 -8.40 -6.49
CA ASP A 6 0.97 -7.19 -7.31
C ASP A 6 0.57 -5.96 -6.46
N SER A 7 -0.39 -6.12 -5.55
CA SER A 7 -0.89 -5.01 -4.73
C SER A 7 -1.55 -5.49 -3.43
N ILE A 8 -1.66 -4.60 -2.43
CA ILE A 8 -2.51 -4.79 -1.25
C ILE A 8 -3.65 -3.78 -1.32
N VAL A 9 -4.86 -4.25 -1.55
CA VAL A 9 -6.06 -3.39 -1.58
C VAL A 9 -6.73 -3.33 -0.21
N ARG A 10 -7.32 -4.43 0.25
CA ARG A 10 -8.07 -4.51 1.52
C ARG A 10 -7.31 -5.21 2.65
N GLY A 11 -6.38 -6.09 2.33
CA GLY A 11 -5.51 -6.77 3.27
C GLY A 11 -6.16 -7.91 4.07
N THR A 12 -7.48 -8.10 4.02
CA THR A 12 -8.19 -9.07 4.86
C THR A 12 -7.79 -10.52 4.56
N GLN A 13 -7.87 -10.93 3.29
CA GLN A 13 -7.50 -12.29 2.88
C GLN A 13 -6.01 -12.58 3.13
N LEU A 14 -5.16 -11.57 2.92
CA LEU A 14 -3.74 -11.72 3.16
C LEU A 14 -3.45 -12.01 4.63
N LYS A 15 -4.07 -11.26 5.55
CA LYS A 15 -3.94 -11.51 6.99
C LYS A 15 -4.34 -12.95 7.36
N ASP A 16 -5.50 -13.41 6.87
CA ASP A 16 -5.99 -14.74 7.16
C ASP A 16 -5.04 -15.84 6.66
N ASN A 17 -4.45 -15.64 5.48
CA ASN A 17 -3.45 -16.55 4.92
C ASN A 17 -2.16 -16.57 5.74
N VAL A 18 -1.67 -15.42 6.18
CA VAL A 18 -0.47 -15.32 7.04
C VAL A 18 -0.69 -16.04 8.37
N VAL A 19 -1.86 -15.85 9.01
CA VAL A 19 -2.22 -16.53 10.26
C VAL A 19 -2.18 -18.04 10.06
N LYS A 20 -2.85 -18.56 9.02
CA LYS A 20 -2.87 -20.01 8.71
C LYS A 20 -1.48 -20.58 8.49
N LEU A 21 -0.60 -19.85 7.80
CA LEU A 21 0.78 -20.28 7.58
C LEU A 21 1.55 -20.40 8.89
N LYS A 22 1.40 -19.44 9.79
CA LYS A 22 2.04 -19.49 11.12
C LYS A 22 1.48 -20.63 11.97
N GLU A 23 0.18 -20.90 11.91
CA GLU A 23 -0.45 -22.06 12.54
C GLU A 23 0.10 -23.39 11.99
N CYS A 24 0.47 -23.43 10.71
CA CYS A 24 1.15 -24.59 10.09
C CYS A 24 2.65 -24.69 10.42
N GLY A 25 3.17 -23.84 11.30
CA GLY A 25 4.56 -23.89 11.77
C GLY A 25 5.55 -23.10 10.94
N VAL A 26 5.09 -22.20 10.05
CA VAL A 26 5.96 -21.27 9.32
C VAL A 26 6.56 -20.27 10.32
N LYS A 27 7.90 -20.19 10.35
CA LYS A 27 8.63 -19.34 11.31
C LYS A 27 8.54 -17.87 10.95
N GLU A 28 8.77 -17.54 9.67
CA GLU A 28 8.80 -16.16 9.18
C GLU A 28 8.03 -16.04 7.87
N VAL A 29 7.29 -14.94 7.72
CA VAL A 29 6.54 -14.59 6.51
C VAL A 29 6.95 -13.19 6.08
N HIS A 30 7.59 -13.10 4.94
CA HIS A 30 8.05 -11.86 4.32
C HIS A 30 7.23 -11.56 3.07
N MET A 31 6.95 -10.28 2.80
CA MET A 31 6.16 -9.89 1.64
C MET A 31 6.82 -8.76 0.85
N ARG A 32 6.74 -8.88 -0.48
CA ARG A 32 7.19 -7.86 -1.44
C ARG A 32 6.08 -7.57 -2.42
N ILE A 33 5.72 -6.31 -2.55
CA ILE A 33 4.62 -5.85 -3.39
C ILE A 33 5.21 -5.14 -4.60
N ALA A 34 4.70 -5.48 -5.80
CA ALA A 34 5.24 -4.99 -7.07
C ALA A 34 4.81 -3.55 -7.41
N CYS A 35 3.98 -2.91 -6.60
CA CYS A 35 3.59 -1.51 -6.75
C CYS A 35 3.75 -0.74 -5.43
N PRO A 36 3.68 0.61 -5.43
CA PRO A 36 3.59 1.40 -4.20
C PRO A 36 2.28 1.16 -3.43
N PRO A 37 2.19 1.55 -2.15
CA PRO A 37 0.94 1.50 -1.39
C PRO A 37 -0.18 2.27 -2.09
N LEU A 38 -1.39 1.71 -2.11
CA LEU A 38 -2.56 2.36 -2.69
C LEU A 38 -3.10 3.40 -1.71
N VAL A 39 -2.71 4.66 -1.89
CA VAL A 39 -3.10 5.78 -1.02
C VAL A 39 -4.41 6.41 -1.49
N TYR A 40 -4.66 6.44 -2.80
CA TYR A 40 -5.83 7.08 -3.39
C TYR A 40 -6.74 6.07 -4.09
N PRO A 41 -8.06 6.11 -3.80
CA PRO A 41 -9.01 5.24 -4.48
C PRO A 41 -9.13 5.62 -5.96
N CYS A 42 -9.15 4.64 -6.83
CA CYS A 42 -9.32 4.84 -8.27
C CYS A 42 -10.79 4.88 -8.65
N ALA A 43 -11.20 5.86 -9.46
CA ALA A 43 -12.55 5.95 -9.98
C ALA A 43 -12.83 4.93 -11.11
N PHE A 44 -11.80 4.42 -11.75
CA PHE A 44 -11.91 3.56 -12.94
C PHE A 44 -11.76 2.07 -12.64
N LEU A 45 -11.00 1.71 -11.59
CA LEU A 45 -10.74 0.32 -11.23
C LEU A 45 -11.68 -0.13 -10.12
N ASN A 46 -12.61 -1.02 -10.46
CA ASN A 46 -13.66 -1.48 -9.54
C ASN A 46 -13.15 -2.10 -8.23
N PHE A 47 -11.98 -2.74 -8.24
CA PHE A 47 -11.42 -3.36 -7.04
C PHE A 47 -10.85 -2.34 -6.03
N SER A 48 -10.45 -1.15 -6.50
CA SER A 48 -10.01 -0.04 -5.66
C SER A 48 -11.07 1.06 -5.55
N SER A 49 -12.11 1.02 -6.39
CA SER A 49 -13.27 1.86 -6.27
C SER A 49 -14.10 1.39 -5.07
N SER A 50 -14.26 2.24 -4.09
CA SER A 50 -14.91 1.89 -2.85
C SER A 50 -15.98 2.90 -2.48
N ARG A 51 -16.98 2.45 -1.72
CA ARG A 51 -17.99 3.35 -1.12
C ARG A 51 -17.38 4.24 -0.05
N SER A 52 -16.20 3.90 0.45
CA SER A 52 -15.44 4.65 1.44
C SER A 52 -13.94 4.58 1.15
N ASN A 53 -13.23 5.71 1.30
CA ASN A 53 -11.77 5.75 1.19
C ASN A 53 -11.07 4.78 2.15
N PHE A 54 -11.74 4.39 3.25
CA PHE A 54 -11.23 3.46 4.25
C PHE A 54 -11.41 1.98 3.87
N ASP A 55 -11.95 1.66 2.71
CA ASP A 55 -11.87 0.32 2.15
C ASP A 55 -10.43 -0.02 1.75
N LEU A 56 -9.62 0.99 1.41
CA LEU A 56 -8.19 0.82 1.20
C LEU A 56 -7.47 0.56 2.54
N PHE A 57 -6.71 -0.53 2.60
CA PHE A 57 -5.94 -0.90 3.78
C PHE A 57 -4.97 0.21 4.19
N THR A 58 -4.27 0.82 3.23
CA THR A 58 -3.37 1.95 3.45
C THR A 58 -4.06 3.11 4.16
N ARG A 59 -5.28 3.48 3.75
CA ARG A 59 -6.04 4.57 4.38
C ARG A 59 -6.43 4.26 5.82
N ARG A 60 -6.79 3.01 6.12
CA ARG A 60 -7.07 2.61 7.51
C ARG A 60 -5.83 2.74 8.39
N VAL A 61 -4.68 2.29 7.88
CA VAL A 61 -3.41 2.39 8.61
C VAL A 61 -3.02 3.86 8.83
N ILE A 62 -3.13 4.71 7.81
CA ILE A 62 -2.84 6.15 7.94
C ILE A 62 -3.76 6.79 8.99
N ARG A 63 -5.06 6.50 8.96
CA ARG A 63 -6.01 6.95 9.99
C ARG A 63 -5.57 6.56 11.39
N ASP A 64 -5.13 5.31 11.57
CA ASP A 64 -4.72 4.80 12.87
C ASP A 64 -3.40 5.44 13.33
N VAL A 65 -2.47 5.73 12.41
CA VAL A 65 -1.21 6.43 12.69
C VAL A 65 -1.43 7.90 13.06
N GLU A 66 -2.33 8.59 12.33
CA GLU A 66 -2.61 10.03 12.55
C GLU A 66 -3.65 10.27 13.67
N GLY A 67 -4.43 9.25 14.04
CA GLY A 67 -5.49 9.37 15.05
C GLY A 67 -6.69 10.20 14.59
N THR A 68 -6.87 10.40 13.29
CA THR A 68 -7.98 11.14 12.70
C THR A 68 -8.50 10.49 11.42
N SER A 69 -9.81 10.63 11.18
CA SER A 69 -10.45 10.21 9.93
C SER A 69 -10.47 11.31 8.86
N ASP A 70 -10.11 12.54 9.22
CA ASP A 70 -9.99 13.67 8.29
C ASP A 70 -8.59 13.69 7.67
N LEU A 71 -8.42 12.88 6.62
CA LEU A 71 -7.16 12.71 5.91
C LEU A 71 -7.10 13.67 4.71
N THR A 72 -6.66 14.90 4.99
CA THR A 72 -6.42 15.92 3.96
C THR A 72 -5.23 15.54 3.07
N GLU A 73 -5.12 16.16 1.89
CA GLU A 73 -4.01 15.95 0.96
C GLU A 73 -2.64 16.24 1.61
N GLU A 74 -2.58 17.28 2.46
CA GLU A 74 -1.37 17.63 3.20
C GLU A 74 -0.91 16.51 4.15
N ILE A 75 -1.85 15.83 4.80
CA ILE A 75 -1.58 14.68 5.66
C ILE A 75 -1.12 13.48 4.83
N LEU A 76 -1.74 13.24 3.66
CA LEU A 76 -1.48 12.07 2.84
C LEU A 76 -0.15 12.13 2.09
N LYS A 77 0.26 13.31 1.65
CA LYS A 77 1.45 13.49 0.80
C LYS A 77 2.72 12.84 1.35
N PRO A 78 3.08 12.97 2.64
CA PRO A 78 4.26 12.29 3.19
C PRO A 78 4.19 10.75 3.12
N TYR A 79 2.99 10.17 3.04
CA TYR A 79 2.80 8.73 2.93
C TYR A 79 3.00 8.18 1.51
N THR A 80 3.19 9.06 0.53
CA THR A 80 3.55 8.68 -0.85
C THR A 80 5.05 8.74 -1.10
N ASP A 81 5.82 9.30 -0.16
CA ASP A 81 7.27 9.42 -0.25
C ASP A 81 7.96 8.28 0.54
N PRO A 82 8.58 7.30 -0.14
CA PRO A 82 9.21 6.14 0.52
C PRO A 82 10.39 6.51 1.43
N ASP A 83 10.93 7.71 1.33
CA ASP A 83 12.05 8.17 2.17
C ASP A 83 11.55 8.90 3.44
N SER A 84 10.26 9.25 3.52
CA SER A 84 9.68 9.92 4.68
C SER A 84 9.56 8.98 5.91
N GLU A 85 9.67 9.55 7.10
CA GLU A 85 9.47 8.81 8.35
C GLU A 85 8.01 8.34 8.53
N LYS A 86 7.04 9.10 8.01
CA LYS A 86 5.62 8.71 8.03
C LYS A 86 5.37 7.47 7.17
N TYR A 87 5.97 7.39 5.99
CA TYR A 87 5.88 6.21 5.13
C TYR A 87 6.48 4.98 5.82
N LYS A 88 7.67 5.09 6.40
CA LYS A 88 8.32 3.99 7.13
C LYS A 88 7.46 3.50 8.28
N LYS A 89 6.91 4.42 9.10
CA LYS A 89 6.00 4.09 10.19
C LYS A 89 4.73 3.41 9.70
N MET A 90 4.16 3.86 8.59
CA MET A 90 3.00 3.21 7.96
C MET A 90 3.31 1.76 7.59
N LEU A 91 4.46 1.49 6.98
CA LEU A 91 4.87 0.13 6.63
C LEU A 91 5.02 -0.78 7.86
N ASP A 92 5.59 -0.26 8.93
CA ASP A 92 5.73 -1.01 10.19
C ASP A 92 4.36 -1.38 10.77
N VAL A 93 3.43 -0.43 10.80
CA VAL A 93 2.05 -0.68 11.26
C VAL A 93 1.31 -1.65 10.32
N MET A 94 1.48 -1.52 9.00
CA MET A 94 0.92 -2.47 8.03
C MET A 94 1.44 -3.90 8.28
N ALA A 95 2.75 -4.05 8.45
CA ALA A 95 3.36 -5.35 8.74
C ALA A 95 2.82 -5.96 10.04
N GLN A 96 2.66 -5.16 11.09
CA GLN A 96 2.07 -5.61 12.36
C GLN A 96 0.61 -6.08 12.19
N HIS A 97 -0.23 -5.29 11.51
CA HIS A 97 -1.63 -5.66 11.25
C HIS A 97 -1.77 -6.95 10.44
N LEU A 98 -0.87 -7.18 9.49
CA LEU A 98 -0.84 -8.37 8.64
C LEU A 98 -0.06 -9.54 9.25
N GLN A 99 0.55 -9.35 10.43
CA GLN A 99 1.42 -10.31 11.11
C GLN A 99 2.61 -10.78 10.27
N LEU A 100 3.14 -9.89 9.42
CA LEU A 100 4.31 -10.11 8.59
C LEU A 100 5.59 -9.79 9.36
N ASP A 101 6.64 -10.54 9.11
CA ASP A 101 7.97 -10.30 9.65
C ASP A 101 8.72 -9.21 8.85
N SER A 102 8.39 -9.02 7.58
CA SER A 102 8.76 -7.83 6.81
C SER A 102 7.80 -7.56 5.66
N LEU A 103 7.60 -6.28 5.36
CA LEU A 103 6.81 -5.79 4.23
C LEU A 103 7.60 -4.70 3.49
N LYS A 104 7.71 -4.82 2.16
CA LYS A 104 8.26 -3.77 1.29
C LYS A 104 7.43 -3.63 0.04
N PHE A 105 7.31 -2.40 -0.43
CA PHE A 105 6.67 -2.04 -1.67
C PHE A 105 7.70 -1.57 -2.70
N GLN A 106 7.36 -1.72 -3.98
CA GLN A 106 8.15 -1.17 -5.07
C GLN A 106 8.08 0.36 -5.05
N ARG A 107 9.17 1.02 -5.42
CA ARG A 107 9.22 2.48 -5.57
C ARG A 107 8.56 2.88 -6.89
N LEU A 108 7.82 3.98 -6.88
CA LEU A 108 7.12 4.48 -8.09
C LEU A 108 8.11 4.82 -9.22
N GLU A 109 9.22 5.44 -8.89
CA GLU A 109 10.27 5.81 -9.85
C GLU A 109 10.84 4.60 -10.59
N ASP A 110 11.00 3.46 -9.90
CA ASP A 110 11.51 2.22 -10.50
C ASP A 110 10.47 1.59 -11.43
N ILE A 111 9.18 1.67 -11.10
CA ILE A 111 8.10 1.19 -11.98
C ILE A 111 8.04 2.03 -13.25
N VAL A 112 8.06 3.36 -13.13
CA VAL A 112 8.08 4.28 -14.28
C VAL A 112 9.27 3.97 -15.19
N LYS A 113 10.45 3.80 -14.61
CA LYS A 113 11.66 3.43 -15.36
C LYS A 113 11.53 2.06 -16.04
N ALA A 114 10.93 1.08 -15.37
CA ALA A 114 10.75 -0.26 -15.93
C ALA A 114 9.74 -0.28 -17.09
N ILE A 115 8.70 0.55 -17.04
CA ILE A 115 7.73 0.73 -18.13
C ILE A 115 8.39 1.39 -19.34
N GLY A 116 9.33 2.32 -19.12
CA GLY A 116 10.06 2.99 -20.19
C GLY A 116 9.29 4.11 -20.89
N LEU A 117 8.20 4.59 -20.29
CA LEU A 117 7.46 5.76 -20.74
C LEU A 117 7.70 6.95 -19.79
N PRO A 118 7.60 8.19 -20.27
CA PRO A 118 7.58 9.37 -19.39
C PRO A 118 6.45 9.27 -18.37
N LYS A 119 6.70 9.72 -17.14
CA LYS A 119 5.68 9.68 -16.08
C LYS A 119 4.40 10.43 -16.45
N GLU A 120 4.53 11.50 -17.21
CA GLU A 120 3.43 12.34 -17.71
C GLU A 120 2.46 11.58 -18.63
N GLU A 121 2.91 10.47 -19.21
CA GLU A 121 2.08 9.57 -20.03
C GLU A 121 1.46 8.42 -19.25
N LEU A 122 1.71 8.36 -17.94
CA LEU A 122 1.23 7.29 -17.05
C LEU A 122 0.23 7.82 -16.02
N CYS A 123 -0.81 7.03 -15.74
CA CYS A 123 -1.68 7.30 -14.60
C CYS A 123 -1.08 6.67 -13.35
N THR A 124 -0.64 7.48 -12.41
CA THR A 124 -0.12 7.05 -11.10
C THR A 124 -1.00 7.53 -9.94
N HIS A 125 -2.27 7.89 -10.24
CA HIS A 125 -3.22 8.46 -9.28
C HIS A 125 -3.35 7.64 -7.99
N CYS A 126 -3.45 6.31 -8.08
CA CYS A 126 -3.63 5.46 -6.90
C CYS A 126 -2.47 5.55 -5.90
N TRP A 127 -1.30 5.96 -6.34
CA TRP A 127 -0.07 5.98 -5.56
C TRP A 127 0.31 7.39 -5.08
N ASP A 128 0.27 8.39 -5.95
CA ASP A 128 0.75 9.74 -5.66
C ASP A 128 -0.20 10.88 -6.07
N ASN A 129 -1.45 10.54 -6.42
CA ASN A 129 -2.49 11.49 -6.86
C ASN A 129 -2.19 12.19 -8.20
N SER A 130 -1.26 11.69 -9.01
CA SER A 130 -1.01 12.26 -10.32
C SER A 130 -1.68 11.47 -11.45
N SER A 131 -2.17 12.18 -12.45
CA SER A 131 -2.85 11.59 -13.60
C SER A 131 -2.47 12.37 -14.87
N TYR A 132 -2.41 11.66 -16.00
CA TYR A 132 -2.24 12.27 -17.31
C TYR A 132 -3.53 12.93 -17.84
N MET A 133 -4.64 12.79 -17.14
CA MET A 133 -5.95 13.36 -17.46
C MET A 133 -6.16 14.71 -16.79
#